data_75a40c21c080b90456d7b230a5ba6b0d
#
_entry.id   75a40c21c080b90456d7b230a5ba6b0d
#
_cell.length_a   1.000
_cell.length_b   1.000
_cell.length_c   1.000
_cell.angle_alpha   90.00
_cell.angle_beta   90.00
_cell.angle_gamma   90.00
#
_symmetry.space_group_name_H-M   'P 1'
#
loop_
_entity.id
_entity.type
_entity.pdbx_description
1 polymer ?
#
loop_
_entity_poly.entity_id
_entity_poly.type
_entity_poly.pdbx_seq_one_letter_code
_entity_poly.pdbx_strand_id
1 'polypeptide(L)'
;MESIILNLLNLTGEERAAFAVLAPQRFHPDGDGLTVEDWQSAQVILGNPPPECLRGSTALRWLHTRSAGVDPYTAPGVLPSEAALTCSTGAYGHSVSEHLFALLLALMKRLPNYRDQQNRALWRDLGPVKTLLGAQVLVVGTGDLGSSFARLCQTLGARTSGVRRDPA
;
A
#
# COMPACT_ATOMS: atom_id res chain seq x y z
N MET A 1 -4.07 -21.66 -26.99
CA MET A 1 -5.07 -21.45 -25.91
C MET A 1 -4.94 -20.01 -25.49
N GLU A 2 -6.07 -19.32 -25.38
CA GLU A 2 -6.11 -17.93 -24.91
C GLU A 2 -5.75 -17.89 -23.42
N SER A 3 -4.89 -16.94 -23.02
CA SER A 3 -4.45 -16.83 -21.63
C SER A 3 -5.60 -16.36 -20.74
N ILE A 4 -5.85 -17.04 -19.63
CA ILE A 4 -6.87 -16.66 -18.66
C ILE A 4 -6.25 -15.67 -17.69
N ILE A 5 -6.72 -14.41 -17.77
CA ILE A 5 -6.32 -13.32 -16.90
C ILE A 5 -7.47 -12.96 -15.96
N LEU A 6 -7.27 -13.09 -14.66
CA LEU A 6 -8.21 -12.64 -13.64
C LEU A 6 -7.78 -11.28 -13.11
N ASN A 7 -8.66 -10.30 -13.23
CA ASN A 7 -8.44 -8.96 -12.72
C ASN A 7 -9.41 -8.71 -11.54
N LEU A 8 -8.84 -8.65 -10.33
CA LEU A 8 -9.57 -8.50 -9.07
C LEU A 8 -9.61 -7.03 -8.59
N LEU A 9 -9.15 -6.09 -9.43
CA LEU A 9 -9.07 -4.70 -9.04
C LEU A 9 -10.44 -4.02 -9.17
N ASN A 10 -10.75 -3.15 -8.22
CA ASN A 10 -11.92 -2.28 -8.29
C ASN A 10 -11.64 -1.11 -9.24
N LEU A 11 -11.88 -1.34 -10.53
CA LEU A 11 -11.60 -0.40 -11.59
C LEU A 11 -12.85 0.34 -12.03
N THR A 12 -12.68 1.61 -12.41
CA THR A 12 -13.68 2.41 -13.14
C THR A 12 -13.93 1.81 -14.53
N GLY A 13 -15.00 2.25 -15.20
CA GLY A 13 -15.28 1.83 -16.58
C GLY A 13 -14.16 2.20 -17.56
N GLU A 14 -13.55 3.37 -17.39
CA GLU A 14 -12.43 3.85 -18.21
C GLU A 14 -11.17 2.99 -18.01
N GLU A 15 -10.82 2.70 -16.77
CA GLU A 15 -9.68 1.83 -16.44
C GLU A 15 -9.87 0.42 -16.97
N ARG A 16 -11.09 -0.17 -16.85
CA ARG A 16 -11.40 -1.48 -17.44
C ARG A 16 -11.22 -1.48 -18.95
N ALA A 17 -11.66 -0.42 -19.63
CA ALA A 17 -11.48 -0.29 -21.07
C ALA A 17 -9.99 -0.21 -21.44
N ALA A 18 -9.18 0.53 -20.68
CA ALA A 18 -7.74 0.60 -20.87
C ALA A 18 -7.06 -0.76 -20.69
N PHE A 19 -7.43 -1.52 -19.65
CA PHE A 19 -6.93 -2.87 -19.45
C PHE A 19 -7.35 -3.84 -20.56
N ALA A 20 -8.61 -3.76 -21.02
CA ALA A 20 -9.15 -4.65 -22.06
C ALA A 20 -8.43 -4.51 -23.41
N VAL A 21 -7.86 -3.33 -23.71
CA VAL A 21 -7.04 -3.10 -24.92
C VAL A 21 -5.74 -3.92 -24.90
N LEU A 22 -5.18 -4.18 -23.70
CA LEU A 22 -3.92 -4.90 -23.54
C LEU A 22 -4.08 -6.42 -23.76
N ALA A 23 -5.12 -7.00 -23.21
CA ALA A 23 -5.47 -8.40 -23.36
C ALA A 23 -6.91 -8.66 -22.87
N PRO A 24 -7.61 -9.69 -23.39
CA PRO A 24 -8.89 -10.12 -22.83
C PRO A 24 -8.75 -10.51 -21.36
N GLN A 25 -9.61 -9.97 -20.50
CA GLN A 25 -9.56 -10.21 -19.06
C GLN A 25 -10.95 -10.49 -18.50
N ARG A 26 -11.00 -11.29 -17.43
CA ARG A 26 -12.19 -11.50 -16.62
C ARG A 26 -12.11 -10.61 -15.39
N PHE A 27 -13.05 -9.68 -15.24
CA PHE A 27 -13.08 -8.72 -14.13
C PHE A 27 -13.97 -9.26 -13.01
N HIS A 28 -13.35 -9.60 -11.89
CA HIS A 28 -14.00 -10.09 -10.68
C HIS A 28 -13.50 -9.26 -9.47
N PRO A 29 -14.07 -8.07 -9.20
CA PRO A 29 -13.64 -7.23 -8.09
C PRO A 29 -13.57 -8.06 -6.80
N ASP A 30 -12.45 -7.97 -6.10
CA ASP A 30 -12.14 -8.71 -4.88
C ASP A 30 -12.26 -10.26 -4.99
N GLY A 31 -12.45 -10.80 -6.20
CA GLY A 31 -12.55 -12.25 -6.47
C GLY A 31 -13.95 -12.82 -6.33
N ASP A 32 -14.97 -12.00 -6.23
CA ASP A 32 -16.35 -12.44 -6.08
C ASP A 32 -16.82 -13.30 -7.24
N GLY A 33 -17.49 -14.41 -6.90
CA GLY A 33 -18.10 -15.33 -7.87
C GLY A 33 -17.12 -16.26 -8.58
N LEU A 34 -15.82 -16.27 -8.23
CA LEU A 34 -14.84 -17.18 -8.79
C LEU A 34 -14.93 -18.57 -8.15
N THR A 35 -14.88 -19.60 -9.00
CA THR A 35 -14.81 -21.00 -8.58
C THR A 35 -13.37 -21.45 -8.37
N VAL A 36 -13.18 -22.62 -7.76
CA VAL A 36 -11.85 -23.23 -7.61
C VAL A 36 -11.19 -23.45 -8.97
N GLU A 37 -11.96 -23.84 -9.97
CA GLU A 37 -11.48 -24.09 -11.34
C GLU A 37 -10.98 -22.79 -11.99
N ASP A 38 -11.65 -21.65 -11.77
CA ASP A 38 -11.21 -20.34 -12.25
C ASP A 38 -9.83 -19.97 -11.69
N TRP A 39 -9.64 -20.17 -10.37
CA TRP A 39 -8.36 -19.92 -9.72
C TRP A 39 -7.24 -20.83 -10.24
N GLN A 40 -7.53 -22.11 -10.43
CA GLN A 40 -6.54 -23.10 -10.86
C GLN A 40 -6.15 -22.95 -12.34
N SER A 41 -7.05 -22.44 -13.18
CA SER A 41 -6.82 -22.23 -14.61
C SER A 41 -6.20 -20.89 -14.96
N ALA A 42 -6.18 -19.94 -14.01
CA ALA A 42 -5.65 -18.60 -14.23
C ALA A 42 -4.14 -18.61 -14.48
N GLN A 43 -3.70 -17.95 -15.54
CA GLN A 43 -2.28 -17.76 -15.84
C GLN A 43 -1.73 -16.44 -15.32
N VAL A 44 -2.58 -15.41 -15.22
CA VAL A 44 -2.25 -14.10 -14.67
C VAL A 44 -3.35 -13.68 -13.71
N ILE A 45 -2.95 -13.20 -12.54
CA ILE A 45 -3.87 -12.63 -11.56
C ILE A 45 -3.38 -11.23 -11.16
N LEU A 46 -4.28 -10.24 -11.27
CA LEU A 46 -4.04 -8.86 -10.85
C LEU A 46 -4.91 -8.56 -9.63
N GLY A 47 -4.30 -8.34 -8.48
CA GLY A 47 -4.97 -8.07 -7.21
C GLY A 47 -4.49 -8.97 -6.08
N ASN A 48 -5.27 -9.06 -5.00
CA ASN A 48 -4.90 -9.80 -3.79
C ASN A 48 -5.81 -11.01 -3.59
N PRO A 49 -5.59 -12.13 -4.31
CA PRO A 49 -6.37 -13.35 -4.10
C PRO A 49 -6.09 -13.96 -2.72
N PRO A 50 -7.03 -14.71 -2.12
CA PRO A 50 -6.74 -15.51 -0.95
C PRO A 50 -5.62 -16.52 -1.26
N PRO A 51 -4.54 -16.61 -0.45
CA PRO A 51 -3.41 -17.50 -0.75
C PRO A 51 -3.80 -18.99 -0.91
N GLU A 52 -4.82 -19.42 -0.19
CA GLU A 52 -5.37 -20.78 -0.26
C GLU A 52 -5.94 -21.13 -1.64
N CYS A 53 -6.47 -20.15 -2.36
CA CYS A 53 -7.02 -20.36 -3.72
C CYS A 53 -5.93 -20.62 -4.77
N LEU A 54 -4.70 -20.26 -4.47
CA LEU A 54 -3.54 -20.40 -5.37
C LEU A 54 -2.81 -21.72 -5.18
N ARG A 55 -3.00 -22.38 -4.03
CA ARG A 55 -2.32 -23.64 -3.72
C ARG A 55 -2.67 -24.73 -4.73
N GLY A 56 -1.62 -25.40 -5.24
CA GLY A 56 -1.76 -26.44 -6.23
C GLY A 56 -2.00 -25.97 -7.67
N SER A 57 -2.07 -24.67 -7.92
CA SER A 57 -2.12 -24.14 -9.28
C SER A 57 -0.83 -24.50 -10.02
N THR A 58 -0.96 -25.04 -11.23
CA THR A 58 0.14 -25.29 -12.15
C THR A 58 0.11 -24.34 -13.36
N ALA A 59 -1.00 -23.60 -13.52
CA ALA A 59 -1.19 -22.70 -14.64
C ALA A 59 -0.65 -21.29 -14.37
N LEU A 60 -0.61 -20.85 -13.11
CA LEU A 60 -0.24 -19.48 -12.75
C LEU A 60 1.21 -19.17 -13.14
N ARG A 61 1.37 -18.09 -13.90
CA ARG A 61 2.65 -17.56 -14.40
C ARG A 61 3.01 -16.23 -13.79
N TRP A 62 2.01 -15.42 -13.41
CA TRP A 62 2.24 -14.10 -12.86
C TRP A 62 1.13 -13.69 -11.89
N LEU A 63 1.52 -13.34 -10.67
CA LEU A 63 0.70 -12.66 -9.70
C LEU A 63 1.23 -11.23 -9.50
N HIS A 64 0.39 -10.23 -9.72
CA HIS A 64 0.66 -8.85 -9.34
C HIS A 64 -0.27 -8.42 -8.22
N THR A 65 0.27 -8.12 -7.04
CA THR A 65 -0.53 -7.66 -5.89
C THR A 65 -0.75 -6.15 -5.91
N ARG A 66 -1.96 -5.71 -5.58
CA ARG A 66 -2.25 -4.28 -5.36
C ARG A 66 -1.60 -3.74 -4.09
N SER A 67 -1.25 -4.58 -3.13
CA SER A 67 -0.51 -4.22 -1.92
C SER A 67 1.00 -4.20 -2.18
N ALA A 68 1.74 -3.48 -1.34
CA ALA A 68 3.20 -3.54 -1.31
C ALA A 68 3.70 -4.80 -0.58
N GLY A 69 2.98 -5.27 0.45
CA GLY A 69 3.32 -6.48 1.20
C GLY A 69 2.93 -7.74 0.43
N VAL A 70 3.83 -8.72 0.36
CA VAL A 70 3.69 -9.98 -0.38
C VAL A 70 3.87 -11.22 0.49
N ASP A 71 4.11 -11.06 1.79
CA ASP A 71 4.43 -12.16 2.71
C ASP A 71 3.47 -13.36 2.63
N PRO A 72 2.13 -13.17 2.49
CA PRO A 72 1.21 -14.30 2.35
C PRO A 72 1.47 -15.19 1.13
N TYR A 73 2.06 -14.63 0.08
CA TYR A 73 2.30 -15.32 -1.19
C TYR A 73 3.69 -15.96 -1.29
N THR A 74 4.61 -15.61 -0.37
CA THR A 74 5.98 -16.17 -0.35
C THR A 74 6.09 -17.47 0.45
N ALA A 75 5.02 -17.88 1.13
CA ALA A 75 5.00 -19.13 1.88
C ALA A 75 5.13 -20.34 0.92
N PRO A 76 5.85 -21.40 1.32
CA PRO A 76 6.03 -22.59 0.49
C PRO A 76 4.70 -23.18 -0.01
N GLY A 77 4.63 -23.52 -1.29
CA GLY A 77 3.47 -24.15 -1.92
C GLY A 77 2.27 -23.23 -2.15
N VAL A 78 2.40 -21.93 -1.98
CA VAL A 78 1.35 -20.95 -2.35
C VAL A 78 1.41 -20.66 -3.85
N LEU A 79 2.57 -20.33 -4.36
CA LEU A 79 2.78 -20.07 -5.79
C LEU A 79 3.59 -21.22 -6.43
N PRO A 80 3.38 -21.48 -7.73
CA PRO A 80 4.31 -22.31 -8.51
C PRO A 80 5.72 -21.69 -8.47
N SER A 81 6.76 -22.53 -8.49
CA SER A 81 8.17 -22.08 -8.45
C SER A 81 8.55 -21.12 -9.57
N GLU A 82 7.92 -21.31 -10.73
CA GLU A 82 8.19 -20.54 -11.96
C GLU A 82 7.28 -19.29 -12.09
N ALA A 83 6.37 -19.07 -11.15
CA ALA A 83 5.48 -17.91 -11.20
C ALA A 83 6.20 -16.64 -10.76
N ALA A 84 6.11 -15.58 -11.57
CA ALA A 84 6.56 -14.27 -11.18
C ALA A 84 5.61 -13.66 -10.14
N LEU A 85 6.17 -13.10 -9.07
CA LEU A 85 5.44 -12.32 -8.06
C LEU A 85 5.92 -10.87 -8.12
N THR A 86 5.00 -9.95 -8.37
CA THR A 86 5.26 -8.51 -8.35
C THR A 86 4.25 -7.80 -7.46
N CYS A 87 4.58 -6.60 -6.99
CA CYS A 87 3.75 -5.85 -6.06
C CYS A 87 3.75 -4.35 -6.36
N SER A 88 2.83 -3.61 -5.72
CA SER A 88 2.69 -2.17 -5.90
C SER A 88 3.60 -1.35 -4.96
N THR A 89 4.81 -1.84 -4.64
CA THR A 89 5.81 -1.03 -3.93
C THR A 89 6.14 0.20 -4.76
N GLY A 90 6.21 1.37 -4.10
CA GLY A 90 6.43 2.66 -4.76
C GLY A 90 5.13 3.44 -5.11
N ALA A 91 3.99 2.75 -5.19
CA ALA A 91 2.72 3.40 -5.54
C ALA A 91 2.12 4.24 -4.40
N TYR A 92 2.44 3.91 -3.14
CA TYR A 92 1.82 4.51 -1.97
C TYR A 92 2.67 5.56 -1.25
N GLY A 93 3.95 5.68 -1.62
CA GLY A 93 4.95 6.48 -0.91
C GLY A 93 4.48 7.91 -0.66
N HIS A 94 3.92 8.57 -1.67
CA HIS A 94 3.44 9.94 -1.58
C HIS A 94 2.20 10.07 -0.67
N SER A 95 1.12 9.38 -1.00
CA SER A 95 -0.15 9.50 -0.27
C SER A 95 -0.06 9.11 1.21
N VAL A 96 0.62 7.99 1.52
CA VAL A 96 0.76 7.53 2.90
C VAL A 96 1.70 8.43 3.69
N SER A 97 2.78 8.93 3.09
CA SER A 97 3.69 9.85 3.78
C SER A 97 3.04 11.21 4.07
N GLU A 98 2.18 11.72 3.19
CA GLU A 98 1.37 12.91 3.45
C GLU A 98 0.43 12.70 4.65
N HIS A 99 -0.24 11.54 4.70
CA HIS A 99 -1.12 11.22 5.83
C HIS A 99 -0.35 11.15 7.15
N LEU A 100 0.80 10.46 7.18
CA LEU A 100 1.68 10.43 8.35
C LEU A 100 2.13 11.84 8.77
N PHE A 101 2.44 12.67 7.79
CA PHE A 101 2.86 14.05 8.03
C PHE A 101 1.73 14.90 8.60
N ALA A 102 0.51 14.74 8.10
CA ALA A 102 -0.68 15.40 8.65
C ALA A 102 -0.93 15.00 10.11
N LEU A 103 -0.81 13.70 10.44
CA LEU A 103 -0.93 13.21 11.81
C LEU A 103 0.17 13.77 12.72
N LEU A 104 1.42 13.80 12.25
CA LEU A 104 2.53 14.39 13.00
C LEU A 104 2.24 15.85 13.35
N LEU A 105 1.85 16.67 12.37
CA LEU A 105 1.52 18.06 12.60
C LEU A 105 0.32 18.23 13.53
N ALA A 106 -0.72 17.42 13.35
CA ALA A 106 -1.89 17.44 14.24
C ALA A 106 -1.53 17.19 15.70
N LEU A 107 -0.65 16.22 15.96
CA LEU A 107 -0.16 15.92 17.31
C LEU A 107 0.75 17.03 17.86
N MET A 108 1.70 17.51 17.05
CA MET A 108 2.62 18.59 17.46
C MET A 108 1.89 19.88 17.79
N LYS A 109 0.79 20.17 17.09
CA LYS A 109 -0.05 21.36 17.28
C LYS A 109 -1.23 21.12 18.24
N ARG A 110 -1.34 19.92 18.83
CA ARG A 110 -2.42 19.54 19.77
C ARG A 110 -3.83 19.71 19.18
N LEU A 111 -3.99 19.55 17.86
CA LEU A 111 -5.29 19.75 17.20
C LEU A 111 -6.41 18.86 17.78
N PRO A 112 -6.20 17.57 18.11
CA PRO A 112 -7.23 16.76 18.75
C PRO A 112 -7.71 17.34 20.10
N ASN A 113 -6.77 17.85 20.92
CA ASN A 113 -7.10 18.44 22.21
C ASN A 113 -7.91 19.74 22.04
N TYR A 114 -7.52 20.59 21.10
CA TYR A 114 -8.26 21.83 20.81
C TYR A 114 -9.63 21.54 20.21
N ARG A 115 -9.77 20.51 19.36
CA ARG A 115 -11.08 20.07 18.88
C ARG A 115 -12.00 19.65 20.04
N ASP A 116 -11.47 18.90 21.01
CA ASP A 116 -12.24 18.44 22.17
C ASP A 116 -12.67 19.60 23.07
N GLN A 117 -11.83 20.63 23.21
CA GLN A 117 -12.19 21.87 23.89
C GLN A 117 -13.27 22.65 23.12
N GLN A 118 -13.14 22.76 21.81
CA GLN A 118 -14.13 23.41 20.94
C GLN A 118 -15.52 22.78 21.07
N ASN A 119 -15.58 21.44 21.12
CA ASN A 119 -16.84 20.70 21.34
C ASN A 119 -17.50 21.01 22.70
N ARG A 120 -16.72 21.51 23.66
CA ARG A 120 -17.17 21.89 24.99
C ARG A 120 -17.33 23.41 25.17
N ALA A 121 -17.21 24.18 24.09
CA ALA A 121 -17.14 25.65 24.10
C ALA A 121 -16.11 26.18 25.13
N LEU A 122 -15.00 25.48 25.30
CA LEU A 122 -13.95 25.80 26.26
C LEU A 122 -12.79 26.50 25.56
N TRP A 123 -12.51 27.74 25.94
CA TRP A 123 -11.33 28.50 25.52
C TRP A 123 -10.24 28.41 26.60
N ARG A 124 -9.30 27.48 26.40
CA ARG A 124 -8.19 27.27 27.34
C ARG A 124 -6.90 27.04 26.58
N ASP A 125 -5.85 27.77 26.94
CA ASP A 125 -4.51 27.53 26.43
C ASP A 125 -3.95 26.20 26.99
N LEU A 126 -3.38 25.39 26.12
CA LEU A 126 -2.72 24.12 26.46
C LEU A 126 -1.19 24.26 26.55
N GLY A 127 -0.70 25.49 26.51
CA GLY A 127 0.73 25.80 26.55
C GLY A 127 1.44 25.62 25.20
N PRO A 128 2.77 25.78 25.17
CA PRO A 128 3.54 25.85 23.94
C PRO A 128 3.42 24.59 23.08
N VAL A 129 3.39 24.79 21.78
CA VAL A 129 3.39 23.70 20.77
C VAL A 129 4.77 23.55 20.16
N LYS A 130 5.05 22.34 19.66
CA LYS A 130 6.30 22.04 18.97
C LYS A 130 6.26 22.51 17.51
N THR A 131 7.44 22.74 16.93
CA THR A 131 7.63 23.01 15.50
C THR A 131 8.63 22.03 14.90
N LEU A 132 8.54 21.79 13.61
CA LEU A 132 9.51 20.96 12.87
C LEU A 132 10.81 21.72 12.56
N LEU A 133 10.77 23.05 12.50
CA LEU A 133 11.96 23.84 12.26
C LEU A 133 13.01 23.56 13.34
N GLY A 134 14.16 23.04 12.94
CA GLY A 134 15.26 22.64 13.82
C GLY A 134 15.02 21.35 14.62
N ALA A 135 13.85 20.70 14.52
CA ALA A 135 13.56 19.44 15.20
C ALA A 135 14.43 18.30 14.66
N GLN A 136 14.71 17.32 15.53
CA GLN A 136 15.33 16.08 15.13
C GLN A 136 14.25 15.00 14.96
N VAL A 137 14.21 14.34 13.80
CA VAL A 137 13.24 13.29 13.46
C VAL A 137 14.00 12.01 13.15
N LEU A 138 13.75 10.97 13.93
CA LEU A 138 14.26 9.63 13.68
C LEU A 138 13.20 8.84 12.92
N VAL A 139 13.57 8.31 11.74
CA VAL A 139 12.72 7.47 10.91
C VAL A 139 13.21 6.03 10.98
N VAL A 140 12.43 5.16 11.59
CA VAL A 140 12.72 3.72 11.65
C VAL A 140 12.07 3.03 10.46
N GLY A 141 12.91 2.57 9.52
CA GLY A 141 12.48 2.03 8.23
C GLY A 141 12.51 3.09 7.12
N THR A 142 13.67 3.22 6.44
CA THR A 142 13.89 4.16 5.34
C THR A 142 13.67 3.51 3.96
N GLY A 143 12.61 2.73 3.82
CA GLY A 143 12.09 2.28 2.53
C GLY A 143 11.32 3.40 1.82
N ASP A 144 10.42 3.04 0.91
CA ASP A 144 9.61 3.98 0.12
C ASP A 144 8.88 5.02 1.00
N LEU A 145 8.07 4.55 1.96
CA LEU A 145 7.28 5.42 2.85
C LEU A 145 8.14 6.28 3.75
N GLY A 146 9.11 5.65 4.43
CA GLY A 146 9.95 6.36 5.40
C GLY A 146 10.85 7.41 4.76
N SER A 147 11.39 7.14 3.57
CA SER A 147 12.19 8.11 2.82
C SER A 147 11.33 9.28 2.33
N SER A 148 10.10 9.02 1.88
CA SER A 148 9.17 10.06 1.45
C SER A 148 8.76 10.94 2.64
N PHE A 149 8.44 10.34 3.79
CA PHE A 149 8.14 11.07 5.02
C PHE A 149 9.32 11.91 5.53
N ALA A 150 10.55 11.36 5.49
CA ALA A 150 11.74 12.10 5.87
C ALA A 150 11.94 13.37 5.04
N ARG A 151 11.75 13.28 3.72
CA ARG A 151 11.80 14.44 2.81
C ARG A 151 10.78 15.50 3.16
N LEU A 152 9.54 15.13 3.49
CA LEU A 152 8.51 16.08 3.93
C LEU A 152 8.94 16.80 5.22
N CYS A 153 9.50 16.09 6.19
CA CYS A 153 10.02 16.72 7.42
C CYS A 153 11.16 17.71 7.14
N GLN A 154 12.07 17.34 6.23
CA GLN A 154 13.21 18.19 5.83
C GLN A 154 12.74 19.48 5.16
N THR A 155 11.67 19.43 4.34
CA THR A 155 11.10 20.61 3.68
C THR A 155 10.65 21.68 4.69
N LEU A 156 10.23 21.26 5.90
CA LEU A 156 9.89 22.19 6.99
C LEU A 156 11.05 22.43 7.96
N GLY A 157 12.28 22.13 7.56
CA GLY A 157 13.49 22.48 8.31
C GLY A 157 13.85 21.52 9.44
N ALA A 158 13.30 20.30 9.47
CA ALA A 158 13.74 19.27 10.40
C ALA A 158 15.06 18.63 9.95
N ARG A 159 15.84 18.14 10.93
CA ARG A 159 16.98 17.26 10.69
C ARG A 159 16.51 15.83 10.83
N THR A 160 16.68 15.01 9.78
CA THR A 160 16.21 13.63 9.78
C THR A 160 17.39 12.65 9.89
N SER A 161 17.20 11.61 10.67
CA SER A 161 18.06 10.44 10.72
C SER A 161 17.24 9.20 10.43
N GLY A 162 17.81 8.23 9.71
CA GLY A 162 17.11 7.02 9.32
C GLY A 162 17.80 5.76 9.85
N VAL A 163 16.98 4.75 10.18
CA VAL A 163 17.45 3.40 10.52
C VAL A 163 16.81 2.40 9.58
N ARG A 164 17.62 1.50 9.00
CA ARG A 164 17.13 0.38 8.18
C ARG A 164 17.94 -0.88 8.48
N ARG A 165 17.35 -2.05 8.14
CA ARG A 165 17.96 -3.35 8.43
C ARG A 165 19.27 -3.54 7.67
N ASP A 166 19.30 -3.13 6.42
CA ASP A 166 20.45 -3.26 5.52
C ASP A 166 20.76 -1.88 4.94
N PRO A 167 21.80 -1.19 5.48
CA PRO A 167 22.27 0.06 4.92
C PRO A 167 23.03 -0.24 3.62
N ALA A 168 22.39 0.00 2.49
CA ALA A 168 23.05 -0.03 1.17
C ALA A 168 23.85 1.24 0.96
#